data_e44fdb45082e1b7142ae7f5b8b8ab497
#
_entry.id   e44fdb45082e1b7142ae7f5b8b8ab497
#
_cell.length_a   1.000
_cell.length_b   1.000
_cell.length_c   1.000
_cell.angle_alpha   90.00
_cell.angle_beta   90.00
_cell.angle_gamma   90.00
#
_symmetry.space_group_name_H-M   'P 1'
#
loop_
_entity.id
_entity.type
_entity.pdbx_description
1 polymer ?
#
loop_
_entity_poly.entity_id
_entity_poly.type
_entity_poly.pdbx_seq_one_letter_code
_entity_poly.pdbx_strand_id
1 'polypeptide(L)'
;NYSFPKRDRRILSSVSRAAALGLLGLSAAALVACGGSDSAPFLTLDGKQPLVIGHRGSAGYLPDHTLEGYRLAIQNGADFIEPDLVATKDGELIARHEPNITGTTNVADLPEFASRKTTRMVDGVAETGWFATDFTLAEIKTLRAKQPLGDRDASYNGKFQIPTLREVLEVAKVEGAKVGRVIGVYPETKHPTYHVDANLKLEDRLLAVLAEYGYTKKDSPVIIQSFEVSNLQYLRGKTQARLVQLVDGDDYDFKTGKVTFAAPFDRPYDWTRAGKTANFDSMLTPAGLAEIAKYADGVGPWKPYIVPVKGTFDAAGKMLDQNGDGVLNYADTSSQPATTLIADAHKLGLTVHTWTFRNEPKRLAFDYKGDPKNVISLCADGVKK
;
A
#
# COMPACT_ATOMS: atom_id res chain seq x y z
N ASN A 1 15.39 -20.33 20.42
CA ASN A 1 16.11 -21.50 19.88
C ASN A 1 15.14 -22.40 19.14
N TYR A 2 14.96 -22.15 17.84
CA TYR A 2 14.34 -23.12 16.94
C TYR A 2 15.36 -23.45 15.83
N SER A 3 15.82 -24.71 15.86
CA SER A 3 16.76 -25.26 14.88
C SER A 3 15.99 -25.85 13.69
N PHE A 4 16.36 -25.48 12.48
CA PHE A 4 15.90 -26.12 11.24
C PHE A 4 16.86 -27.28 10.88
N PRO A 5 16.38 -28.42 10.37
CA PRO A 5 17.22 -29.53 9.97
C PRO A 5 17.92 -29.26 8.64
N LYS A 6 19.22 -29.62 8.60
CA LYS A 6 20.08 -29.58 7.40
C LYS A 6 19.72 -30.75 6.45
N ARG A 7 19.58 -30.44 5.18
CA ARG A 7 19.52 -31.45 4.12
C ARG A 7 20.92 -31.91 3.71
N ASP A 8 21.19 -33.21 3.87
CA ASP A 8 22.38 -33.88 3.38
C ASP A 8 22.37 -34.00 1.86
N ARG A 9 23.50 -33.61 1.25
CA ARG A 9 23.85 -33.98 -0.12
C ARG A 9 24.61 -35.30 -0.08
N ARG A 10 24.14 -36.30 -0.79
CA ARG A 10 24.99 -37.44 -1.19
C ARG A 10 25.08 -37.54 -2.70
N ILE A 11 26.29 -37.42 -3.15
CA ILE A 11 26.80 -37.76 -4.48
C ILE A 11 26.98 -39.30 -4.53
N LEU A 12 26.56 -39.93 -5.59
CA LEU A 12 27.17 -41.20 -6.02
C LEU A 12 27.14 -41.30 -7.54
N SER A 13 28.25 -41.70 -8.01
CA SER A 13 28.74 -41.82 -9.40
C SER A 13 28.51 -43.21 -10.00
N SER A 14 28.40 -43.21 -11.31
CA SER A 14 29.05 -44.08 -12.32
C SER A 14 28.55 -45.48 -12.65
N VAL A 15 28.46 -45.67 -13.99
CA VAL A 15 28.92 -46.77 -14.88
C VAL A 15 27.98 -47.97 -15.03
N SER A 16 27.49 -48.34 -16.20
CA SER A 16 28.17 -48.98 -17.34
C SER A 16 27.22 -49.34 -18.50
N ARG A 17 27.79 -49.45 -19.69
CA ARG A 17 27.20 -49.82 -20.98
C ARG A 17 26.84 -51.32 -21.07
N ALA A 18 25.76 -51.61 -21.79
CA ALA A 18 25.72 -52.76 -22.70
C ALA A 18 24.59 -52.58 -23.75
N ALA A 19 24.95 -52.84 -24.99
CA ALA A 19 24.09 -52.81 -26.17
C ALA A 19 23.40 -54.15 -26.40
N ALA A 20 22.16 -54.17 -26.89
CA ALA A 20 21.63 -55.26 -27.72
C ALA A 20 20.48 -54.75 -28.59
N LEU A 21 20.55 -55.00 -29.89
CA LEU A 21 19.54 -54.77 -30.91
C LEU A 21 18.35 -55.78 -30.77
N GLY A 22 17.15 -55.33 -31.13
CA GLY A 22 16.03 -56.25 -31.36
C GLY A 22 14.70 -55.57 -31.66
N LEU A 23 14.39 -55.48 -32.99
CA LEU A 23 13.06 -55.47 -33.67
C LEU A 23 11.85 -54.68 -33.17
N LEU A 24 11.47 -53.78 -34.05
CA LEU A 24 10.12 -53.36 -34.54
C LEU A 24 8.86 -53.86 -33.77
N GLY A 25 8.18 -52.92 -33.20
CA GLY A 25 6.77 -52.98 -32.85
C GLY A 25 6.21 -51.57 -32.84
N LEU A 26 5.47 -51.17 -33.91
CA LEU A 26 4.70 -49.90 -33.92
C LEU A 26 3.63 -49.99 -32.83
N SER A 27 3.81 -49.27 -31.74
CA SER A 27 2.76 -48.89 -30.83
C SER A 27 2.84 -47.37 -30.72
N ALA A 28 1.88 -46.70 -31.32
CA ALA A 28 1.64 -45.29 -31.13
C ALA A 28 1.27 -45.03 -29.64
N ALA A 29 2.29 -44.93 -28.81
CA ALA A 29 2.10 -44.35 -27.48
C ALA A 29 1.95 -42.86 -27.66
N ALA A 30 0.72 -42.36 -27.49
CA ALA A 30 0.45 -40.96 -27.31
C ALA A 30 1.30 -40.50 -26.10
N LEU A 31 2.43 -39.85 -26.38
CA LEU A 31 3.11 -39.00 -25.41
C LEU A 31 2.15 -37.89 -25.05
N VAL A 32 1.40 -38.11 -23.98
CA VAL A 32 0.85 -36.97 -23.23
C VAL A 32 2.07 -36.24 -22.70
N ALA A 33 2.57 -35.29 -23.50
CA ALA A 33 3.43 -34.27 -23.00
C ALA A 33 2.67 -33.62 -21.85
N CYS A 34 3.19 -33.74 -20.64
CA CYS A 34 2.83 -32.83 -19.56
C CYS A 34 3.18 -31.44 -20.08
N GLY A 35 2.21 -30.82 -20.74
CA GLY A 35 2.29 -29.44 -21.17
C GLY A 35 2.59 -28.64 -19.91
N GLY A 36 3.73 -27.98 -19.91
CA GLY A 36 3.95 -26.90 -18.98
C GLY A 36 2.71 -26.01 -19.04
N SER A 37 2.11 -25.73 -17.91
CA SER A 37 1.05 -24.74 -17.82
C SER A 37 1.65 -23.42 -18.31
N ASP A 38 1.35 -23.06 -19.55
CA ASP A 38 1.48 -21.69 -19.99
C ASP A 38 0.53 -20.90 -19.08
N SER A 39 1.07 -20.44 -17.96
CA SER A 39 0.35 -19.48 -17.08
C SER A 39 0.04 -18.30 -17.97
N ALA A 40 -1.24 -18.00 -18.11
CA ALA A 40 -1.66 -16.80 -18.84
C ALA A 40 -0.82 -15.61 -18.35
N PRO A 41 -0.33 -14.74 -19.27
CA PRO A 41 0.49 -13.61 -18.88
C PRO A 41 -0.29 -12.76 -17.87
N PHE A 42 0.41 -12.23 -16.86
CA PHE A 42 -0.21 -11.32 -15.89
C PHE A 42 -0.83 -10.12 -16.61
N LEU A 43 -1.98 -9.65 -16.13
CA LEU A 43 -2.70 -8.51 -16.69
C LEU A 43 -2.10 -7.16 -16.24
N THR A 44 -0.84 -7.13 -15.90
CA THR A 44 -0.05 -5.93 -15.61
C THR A 44 0.37 -5.24 -16.91
N LEU A 45 0.70 -3.95 -16.84
CA LEU A 45 1.05 -3.16 -18.01
C LEU A 45 2.26 -3.72 -18.78
N ASP A 46 3.21 -4.34 -18.08
CA ASP A 46 4.44 -4.94 -18.63
C ASP A 46 4.40 -6.48 -18.71
N GLY A 47 3.27 -7.09 -18.39
CA GLY A 47 3.07 -8.54 -18.41
C GLY A 47 3.83 -9.32 -17.32
N LYS A 48 4.50 -8.61 -16.40
CA LYS A 48 5.23 -9.24 -15.29
C LYS A 48 4.32 -9.43 -14.08
N GLN A 49 4.80 -10.22 -13.12
CA GLN A 49 4.12 -10.40 -11.85
C GLN A 49 3.84 -9.04 -11.18
N PRO A 50 2.63 -8.84 -10.60
CA PRO A 50 2.34 -7.63 -9.84
C PRO A 50 3.33 -7.39 -8.71
N LEU A 51 3.71 -6.13 -8.51
CA LEU A 51 4.56 -5.73 -7.40
C LEU A 51 3.80 -5.81 -6.08
N VAL A 52 4.48 -6.27 -5.03
CA VAL A 52 3.95 -6.27 -3.67
C VAL A 52 4.50 -5.04 -2.94
N ILE A 53 3.59 -4.15 -2.53
CA ILE A 53 3.91 -2.92 -1.80
C ILE A 53 3.51 -3.12 -0.34
N GLY A 54 4.49 -3.09 0.57
CA GLY A 54 4.28 -3.22 2.01
C GLY A 54 3.74 -1.93 2.62
N HIS A 55 2.41 -1.74 2.57
CA HIS A 55 1.68 -0.57 3.03
C HIS A 55 1.94 -0.27 4.50
N ARG A 56 2.64 0.84 4.79
CA ARG A 56 3.12 1.24 6.12
C ARG A 56 4.04 0.22 6.79
N GLY A 57 4.68 -0.64 6.00
CA GLY A 57 5.42 -1.82 6.44
C GLY A 57 4.54 -3.05 6.61
N SER A 58 4.80 -3.89 7.60
CA SER A 58 3.95 -5.03 7.99
C SER A 58 2.91 -4.60 9.03
N ALA A 59 2.05 -3.64 8.67
CA ALA A 59 1.12 -2.95 9.56
C ALA A 59 0.10 -3.86 10.26
N GLY A 60 -0.19 -5.05 9.71
CA GLY A 60 -1.02 -6.07 10.34
C GLY A 60 -0.37 -6.74 11.55
N TYR A 61 0.95 -6.65 11.71
CA TYR A 61 1.72 -7.34 12.73
C TYR A 61 2.48 -6.40 13.68
N LEU A 62 2.92 -5.24 13.19
CA LEU A 62 3.72 -4.27 13.94
C LEU A 62 3.11 -2.87 13.79
N PRO A 63 3.37 -1.93 14.71
CA PRO A 63 2.90 -0.56 14.56
C PRO A 63 3.33 0.06 13.22
N ASP A 64 2.40 0.77 12.59
CA ASP A 64 2.58 1.43 11.30
C ASP A 64 3.85 2.28 11.28
N HIS A 65 4.55 2.28 10.13
CA HIS A 65 5.69 3.17 9.90
C HIS A 65 6.84 3.02 10.90
N THR A 66 7.22 1.78 11.22
CA THR A 66 8.41 1.48 12.03
C THR A 66 9.48 0.80 11.18
N LEU A 67 10.76 0.97 11.52
CA LEU A 67 11.85 0.30 10.78
C LEU A 67 11.73 -1.23 10.89
N GLU A 68 11.24 -1.71 12.04
CA GLU A 68 10.96 -3.12 12.28
C GLU A 68 9.85 -3.64 11.37
N GLY A 69 8.77 -2.85 11.19
CA GLY A 69 7.68 -3.15 10.28
C GLY A 69 8.13 -3.20 8.82
N TYR A 70 9.00 -2.29 8.39
CA TYR A 70 9.56 -2.30 7.04
C TYR A 70 10.50 -3.49 6.81
N ARG A 71 11.36 -3.83 7.77
CA ARG A 71 12.21 -5.04 7.70
C ARG A 71 11.35 -6.30 7.55
N LEU A 72 10.30 -6.42 8.36
CA LEU A 72 9.39 -7.57 8.29
C LEU A 72 8.67 -7.63 6.94
N ALA A 73 8.23 -6.51 6.37
CA ALA A 73 7.62 -6.47 5.05
C ALA A 73 8.58 -6.99 3.96
N ILE A 74 9.84 -6.58 3.97
CA ILE A 74 10.87 -7.05 3.04
C ILE A 74 11.11 -8.55 3.19
N GLN A 75 11.20 -9.05 4.43
CA GLN A 75 11.37 -10.48 4.74
C GLN A 75 10.18 -11.31 4.26
N ASN A 76 8.98 -10.74 4.31
CA ASN A 76 7.74 -11.35 3.82
C ASN A 76 7.58 -11.28 2.29
N GLY A 77 8.55 -10.66 1.58
CA GLY A 77 8.58 -10.67 0.11
C GLY A 77 8.13 -9.37 -0.55
N ALA A 78 7.92 -8.28 0.19
CA ALA A 78 7.59 -6.99 -0.42
C ALA A 78 8.69 -6.52 -1.40
N ASP A 79 8.28 -5.99 -2.55
CA ASP A 79 9.16 -5.38 -3.56
C ASP A 79 9.39 -3.90 -3.27
N PHE A 80 8.41 -3.25 -2.65
CA PHE A 80 8.46 -1.87 -2.18
C PHE A 80 8.00 -1.80 -0.72
N ILE A 81 8.58 -0.88 0.05
CA ILE A 81 8.07 -0.45 1.35
C ILE A 81 7.49 0.95 1.21
N GLU A 82 6.38 1.18 1.90
CA GLU A 82 5.61 2.39 1.73
C GLU A 82 5.59 3.22 3.02
N PRO A 83 6.28 4.39 3.04
CA PRO A 83 6.18 5.38 4.09
C PRO A 83 5.25 6.53 3.70
N ASP A 84 4.30 6.87 4.58
CA ASP A 84 3.62 8.16 4.58
C ASP A 84 4.52 9.22 5.21
N LEU A 85 4.61 10.40 4.64
CA LEU A 85 5.55 11.44 5.06
C LEU A 85 4.84 12.70 5.54
N VAL A 86 5.24 13.16 6.71
CA VAL A 86 4.93 14.47 7.28
C VAL A 86 6.22 15.17 7.70
N ALA A 87 6.20 16.50 7.83
CA ALA A 87 7.37 17.27 8.25
C ALA A 87 7.35 17.54 9.76
N THR A 88 8.53 17.52 10.37
CA THR A 88 8.79 18.07 11.70
C THR A 88 8.91 19.59 11.64
N LYS A 89 8.92 20.26 12.82
CA LYS A 89 9.11 21.71 12.96
C LYS A 89 10.40 22.21 12.30
N ASP A 90 11.46 21.45 12.38
CA ASP A 90 12.77 21.74 11.78
C ASP A 90 12.91 21.22 10.34
N GLY A 91 11.81 20.69 9.76
CA GLY A 91 11.70 20.36 8.34
C GLY A 91 12.22 19.00 7.94
N GLU A 92 12.51 18.10 8.89
CA GLU A 92 12.84 16.72 8.58
C GLU A 92 11.57 15.92 8.21
N LEU A 93 11.70 15.03 7.22
CA LEU A 93 10.60 14.14 6.83
C LEU A 93 10.61 12.88 7.70
N ILE A 94 9.51 12.63 8.38
CA ILE A 94 9.29 11.45 9.22
C ILE A 94 8.15 10.59 8.64
N ALA A 95 8.23 9.28 8.88
CA ALA A 95 7.20 8.36 8.44
C ALA A 95 6.04 8.31 9.45
N ARG A 96 4.96 9.03 9.15
CA ARG A 96 3.68 9.05 9.87
C ARG A 96 2.53 9.31 8.90
N HIS A 97 1.39 8.62 9.13
CA HIS A 97 0.22 8.76 8.26
C HIS A 97 -0.42 10.14 8.37
N GLU A 98 -0.48 10.70 9.57
CA GLU A 98 -1.13 11.98 9.82
C GLU A 98 -0.15 13.01 10.41
N PRO A 99 -0.36 14.31 10.15
CA PRO A 99 0.31 15.38 10.89
C PRO A 99 0.00 15.31 12.40
N ASN A 100 -1.23 14.92 12.77
CA ASN A 100 -1.65 14.68 14.14
C ASN A 100 -1.15 13.32 14.63
N ILE A 101 -0.10 13.33 15.44
CA ILE A 101 0.60 12.13 15.90
C ILE A 101 0.02 11.52 17.19
N THR A 102 -1.10 12.03 17.68
CA THR A 102 -1.73 11.61 18.95
C THR A 102 -2.04 10.11 18.97
N GLY A 103 -2.68 9.61 17.92
CA GLY A 103 -3.16 8.21 17.85
C GLY A 103 -2.08 7.20 17.49
N THR A 104 -0.95 7.64 16.94
CA THR A 104 0.11 6.77 16.40
C THR A 104 1.40 6.80 17.20
N THR A 105 1.46 7.62 18.27
CA THR A 105 2.62 7.73 19.16
C THR A 105 2.18 7.80 20.63
N ASN A 106 3.15 7.67 21.53
CA ASN A 106 2.95 7.85 22.97
C ASN A 106 3.04 9.32 23.43
N VAL A 107 2.95 10.31 22.54
CA VAL A 107 3.13 11.73 22.88
C VAL A 107 2.19 12.21 23.99
N ALA A 108 0.96 11.70 24.01
CA ALA A 108 -0.05 12.05 25.03
C ALA A 108 0.31 11.51 26.44
N ASP A 109 1.19 10.52 26.52
CA ASP A 109 1.60 9.89 27.78
C ASP A 109 2.83 10.61 28.39
N LEU A 110 3.39 11.64 27.72
CA LEU A 110 4.61 12.34 28.10
C LEU A 110 4.27 13.72 28.66
N PRO A 111 4.43 13.94 30.00
CA PRO A 111 4.03 15.19 30.66
C PRO A 111 4.73 16.43 30.11
N GLU A 112 5.97 16.31 29.66
CA GLU A 112 6.76 17.41 29.07
C GLU A 112 6.15 18.00 27.80
N PHE A 113 5.28 17.24 27.12
CA PHE A 113 4.60 17.69 25.91
C PHE A 113 3.12 18.08 26.14
N ALA A 114 2.61 17.97 27.36
CA ALA A 114 1.20 18.23 27.66
C ALA A 114 0.74 19.63 27.21
N SER A 115 1.55 20.65 27.39
CA SER A 115 1.25 22.05 27.03
C SER A 115 1.23 22.30 25.50
N ARG A 116 1.69 21.35 24.67
CA ARG A 116 1.72 21.49 23.21
C ARG A 116 0.46 20.96 22.53
N LYS A 117 -0.48 20.38 23.31
CA LYS A 117 -1.77 19.98 22.78
C LYS A 117 -2.51 21.20 22.24
N THR A 118 -2.92 21.13 20.97
CA THR A 118 -3.54 22.26 20.29
C THR A 118 -4.60 21.78 19.29
N THR A 119 -5.36 22.71 18.72
CA THR A 119 -6.30 22.43 17.62
C THR A 119 -5.77 23.05 16.35
N ARG A 120 -5.74 22.29 15.27
CA ARG A 120 -5.35 22.72 13.92
C ARG A 120 -6.36 22.26 12.90
N MET A 121 -6.46 23.01 11.81
CA MET A 121 -7.20 22.58 10.62
C MET A 121 -6.29 21.70 9.78
N VAL A 122 -6.70 20.45 9.55
CA VAL A 122 -6.05 19.54 8.60
C VAL A 122 -7.08 19.23 7.53
N ASP A 123 -6.81 19.62 6.30
CA ASP A 123 -7.66 19.43 5.12
C ASP A 123 -9.15 19.75 5.35
N GLY A 124 -9.39 20.88 6.02
CA GLY A 124 -10.75 21.36 6.32
C GLY A 124 -11.39 20.77 7.58
N VAL A 125 -10.72 19.85 8.28
CA VAL A 125 -11.18 19.24 9.53
C VAL A 125 -10.44 19.85 10.72
N ALA A 126 -11.18 20.27 11.76
CA ALA A 126 -10.59 20.72 13.01
C ALA A 126 -10.18 19.51 13.86
N GLU A 127 -8.89 19.31 14.04
CA GLU A 127 -8.32 18.24 14.86
C GLU A 127 -7.67 18.79 16.11
N THR A 128 -7.86 18.10 17.25
CA THR A 128 -7.22 18.44 18.52
C THR A 128 -6.24 17.34 18.92
N GLY A 129 -4.98 17.74 19.16
CA GLY A 129 -3.93 16.77 19.52
C GLY A 129 -2.55 17.38 19.49
N TRP A 130 -1.57 16.57 19.20
CA TRP A 130 -0.16 16.92 19.02
C TRP A 130 0.22 16.73 17.57
N PHE A 131 0.83 17.77 16.97
CA PHE A 131 1.12 17.77 15.53
C PHE A 131 2.63 17.68 15.29
N ALA A 132 3.06 16.82 14.38
CA ALA A 132 4.48 16.63 14.03
C ALA A 132 5.17 17.97 13.73
N THR A 133 4.47 18.90 13.10
CA THR A 133 4.93 20.25 12.75
C THR A 133 5.27 21.15 13.96
N ASP A 134 4.92 20.74 15.19
CA ASP A 134 5.26 21.46 16.42
C ASP A 134 6.49 20.89 17.13
N PHE A 135 7.05 19.77 16.67
CA PHE A 135 8.15 19.04 17.27
C PHE A 135 9.37 19.04 16.37
N THR A 136 10.55 19.27 16.94
CA THR A 136 11.83 19.02 16.26
C THR A 136 12.06 17.53 16.07
N LEU A 137 12.93 17.14 15.13
CA LEU A 137 13.32 15.74 14.97
C LEU A 137 13.87 15.14 16.28
N ALA A 138 14.68 15.90 17.03
CA ALA A 138 15.23 15.44 18.31
C ALA A 138 14.12 15.05 19.29
N GLU A 139 13.05 15.85 19.38
CA GLU A 139 11.87 15.55 20.22
C GLU A 139 11.10 14.35 19.68
N ILE A 140 10.86 14.27 18.37
CA ILE A 140 10.21 13.12 17.72
C ILE A 140 10.95 11.81 18.04
N LYS A 141 12.28 11.83 18.09
CA LYS A 141 13.08 10.64 18.40
C LYS A 141 12.92 10.15 19.86
N THR A 142 12.40 10.97 20.76
CA THR A 142 12.03 10.52 22.12
C THR A 142 10.72 9.75 22.15
N LEU A 143 9.84 9.94 21.14
CA LEU A 143 8.55 9.28 21.05
C LEU A 143 8.70 7.82 20.64
N ARG A 144 7.63 7.07 20.87
CA ARG A 144 7.50 5.66 20.47
C ARG A 144 6.20 5.44 19.71
N ALA A 145 6.27 4.59 18.70
CA ALA A 145 5.12 4.23 17.87
C ALA A 145 4.09 3.41 18.65
N LYS A 146 2.80 3.65 18.31
CA LYS A 146 1.65 2.87 18.78
C LYS A 146 0.87 2.36 17.58
N GLN A 147 0.25 1.18 17.71
CA GLN A 147 -0.65 0.61 16.72
C GLN A 147 -1.93 1.46 16.67
N PRO A 148 -2.29 2.05 15.50
CA PRO A 148 -3.46 2.93 15.41
C PRO A 148 -4.79 2.18 15.44
N LEU A 149 -4.82 0.91 15.04
CA LEU A 149 -6.03 0.11 14.96
C LEU A 149 -6.18 -0.79 16.20
N GLY A 150 -7.24 -0.56 16.98
CA GLY A 150 -7.46 -1.26 18.25
C GLY A 150 -7.76 -2.77 18.16
N ASP A 151 -7.93 -3.29 16.95
CA ASP A 151 -8.12 -4.72 16.66
C ASP A 151 -6.84 -5.46 16.27
N ARG A 152 -5.71 -4.78 16.28
CA ARG A 152 -4.38 -5.35 16.00
C ARG A 152 -3.57 -5.50 17.28
N ASP A 153 -2.50 -6.29 17.20
CA ASP A 153 -1.62 -6.53 18.32
C ASP A 153 -0.96 -5.22 18.82
N ALA A 154 -1.32 -4.83 20.03
CA ALA A 154 -0.78 -3.66 20.72
C ALA A 154 0.46 -3.96 21.58
N SER A 155 0.94 -5.21 21.63
CA SER A 155 2.07 -5.63 22.49
C SER A 155 3.38 -4.93 22.15
N TYR A 156 3.48 -4.35 20.97
CA TYR A 156 4.63 -3.58 20.48
C TYR A 156 4.51 -2.08 20.70
N ASN A 157 3.39 -1.58 21.24
CA ASN A 157 3.23 -0.17 21.57
C ASN A 157 4.34 0.31 22.50
N GLY A 158 4.92 1.48 22.21
CA GLY A 158 5.97 2.06 23.02
C GLY A 158 7.37 1.47 22.83
N LYS A 159 7.56 0.50 21.92
CA LYS A 159 8.86 -0.16 21.71
C LYS A 159 9.72 0.44 20.62
N PHE A 160 9.12 0.93 19.53
CA PHE A 160 9.84 1.36 18.33
C PHE A 160 9.84 2.87 18.18
N GLN A 161 10.93 3.40 17.63
CA GLN A 161 11.07 4.82 17.33
C GLN A 161 10.30 5.22 16.07
N ILE A 162 10.09 6.52 15.90
CA ILE A 162 9.57 7.12 14.68
C ILE A 162 10.73 7.32 13.70
N PRO A 163 10.71 6.71 12.52
CA PRO A 163 11.81 6.84 11.57
C PRO A 163 11.69 8.10 10.70
N THR A 164 12.85 8.58 10.24
CA THR A 164 12.95 9.54 9.14
C THR A 164 12.87 8.83 7.79
N LEU A 165 12.61 9.58 6.71
CA LEU A 165 12.70 9.05 5.35
C LEU A 165 14.09 8.47 5.04
N ARG A 166 15.17 9.13 5.48
CA ARG A 166 16.54 8.62 5.29
C ARG A 166 16.73 7.26 5.93
N GLU A 167 16.24 7.05 7.15
CA GLU A 167 16.31 5.75 7.82
C GLU A 167 15.51 4.68 7.09
N VAL A 168 14.36 5.03 6.50
CA VAL A 168 13.55 4.10 5.67
C VAL A 168 14.31 3.72 4.39
N LEU A 169 14.93 4.69 3.71
CA LEU A 169 15.75 4.42 2.52
C LEU A 169 16.94 3.52 2.84
N GLU A 170 17.61 3.74 3.98
CA GLU A 170 18.70 2.87 4.43
C GLU A 170 18.20 1.43 4.73
N VAL A 171 17.04 1.28 5.35
CA VAL A 171 16.44 -0.05 5.57
C VAL A 171 16.17 -0.75 4.23
N ALA A 172 15.58 -0.07 3.25
CA ALA A 172 15.34 -0.64 1.93
C ALA A 172 16.64 -1.14 1.28
N LYS A 173 17.70 -0.34 1.34
CA LYS A 173 19.02 -0.66 0.80
C LYS A 173 19.70 -1.83 1.52
N VAL A 174 19.77 -1.76 2.86
CA VAL A 174 20.47 -2.77 3.68
C VAL A 174 19.74 -4.11 3.67
N GLU A 175 18.42 -4.11 3.88
CA GLU A 175 17.65 -5.36 3.88
C GLU A 175 17.50 -5.92 2.47
N GLY A 176 17.40 -5.06 1.44
CA GLY A 176 17.42 -5.48 0.04
C GLY A 176 18.69 -6.25 -0.31
N ALA A 177 19.86 -5.76 0.11
CA ALA A 177 21.14 -6.47 -0.08
C ALA A 177 21.14 -7.84 0.62
N LYS A 178 20.56 -7.96 1.82
CA LYS A 178 20.48 -9.25 2.54
C LYS A 178 19.60 -10.28 1.85
N VAL A 179 18.49 -9.84 1.22
CA VAL A 179 17.59 -10.74 0.48
C VAL A 179 17.95 -10.87 -0.99
N GLY A 180 19.04 -10.24 -1.44
CA GLY A 180 19.54 -10.32 -2.83
C GLY A 180 18.63 -9.63 -3.86
N ARG A 181 17.83 -8.62 -3.45
CA ARG A 181 16.92 -7.86 -4.31
C ARG A 181 17.04 -6.36 -4.08
N VAL A 182 16.78 -5.57 -5.12
CA VAL A 182 16.57 -4.14 -4.97
C VAL A 182 15.16 -3.93 -4.39
N ILE A 183 15.07 -3.34 -3.22
CA ILE A 183 13.81 -2.97 -2.60
C ILE A 183 13.54 -1.49 -2.90
N GLY A 184 12.38 -1.22 -3.48
CA GLY A 184 11.95 0.14 -3.75
C GLY A 184 11.29 0.80 -2.54
N VAL A 185 11.16 2.13 -2.60
CA VAL A 185 10.43 2.93 -1.61
C VAL A 185 9.29 3.66 -2.30
N TYR A 186 8.11 3.65 -1.68
CA TYR A 186 6.86 4.19 -2.24
C TYR A 186 6.32 5.34 -1.35
N PRO A 187 7.04 6.47 -1.22
CA PRO A 187 6.67 7.53 -0.29
C PRO A 187 5.39 8.25 -0.73
N GLU A 188 4.49 8.46 0.23
CA GLU A 188 3.34 9.36 0.09
C GLU A 188 3.64 10.72 0.73
N THR A 189 3.37 11.80 0.03
CA THR A 189 3.31 13.12 0.65
C THR A 189 1.92 13.32 1.26
N LYS A 190 1.84 13.30 2.59
CA LYS A 190 0.57 13.44 3.33
C LYS A 190 0.22 14.91 3.52
N HIS A 191 -1.04 15.24 3.24
CA HIS A 191 -1.58 16.59 3.45
C HIS A 191 -0.64 17.70 2.93
N PRO A 192 -0.23 17.71 1.65
CA PRO A 192 0.71 18.70 1.12
C PRO A 192 0.25 20.14 1.36
N THR A 193 -1.03 20.44 1.13
CA THR A 193 -1.61 21.77 1.37
C THR A 193 -1.48 22.21 2.83
N TYR A 194 -1.74 21.32 3.80
CA TYR A 194 -1.51 21.61 5.23
C TYR A 194 -0.04 21.99 5.50
N HIS A 195 0.90 21.26 4.91
CA HIS A 195 2.32 21.54 5.11
C HIS A 195 2.78 22.83 4.41
N VAL A 196 2.20 23.18 3.27
CA VAL A 196 2.42 24.48 2.62
C VAL A 196 1.93 25.62 3.52
N ASP A 197 0.71 25.50 4.10
CA ASP A 197 0.16 26.48 5.04
C ASP A 197 1.01 26.62 6.31
N ALA A 198 1.66 25.53 6.75
CA ALA A 198 2.61 25.51 7.85
C ALA A 198 4.03 26.01 7.47
N ASN A 199 4.26 26.44 6.23
CA ASN A 199 5.58 26.80 5.68
C ASN A 199 6.61 25.64 5.74
N LEU A 200 6.13 24.40 5.63
CA LEU A 200 6.91 23.15 5.70
C LEU A 200 6.71 22.29 4.46
N LYS A 201 6.69 22.92 3.28
CA LYS A 201 6.48 22.25 1.98
C LYS A 201 7.25 20.93 1.87
N LEU A 202 6.54 19.81 1.61
CA LEU A 202 7.12 18.47 1.62
C LEU A 202 7.96 18.17 0.38
N GLU A 203 7.55 18.67 -0.79
CA GLU A 203 8.06 18.28 -2.10
C GLU A 203 9.56 18.53 -2.26
N ASP A 204 10.01 19.73 -1.94
CA ASP A 204 11.42 20.11 -2.11
C ASP A 204 12.31 19.34 -1.12
N ARG A 205 11.80 19.07 0.09
CA ARG A 205 12.48 18.24 1.10
C ARG A 205 12.57 16.78 0.65
N LEU A 206 11.49 16.23 0.13
CA LEU A 206 11.46 14.88 -0.43
C LEU A 206 12.47 14.74 -1.57
N LEU A 207 12.44 15.66 -2.53
CA LEU A 207 13.36 15.62 -3.67
C LEU A 207 14.82 15.76 -3.23
N ALA A 208 15.12 16.60 -2.23
CA ALA A 208 16.48 16.74 -1.70
C ALA A 208 16.98 15.41 -1.09
N VAL A 209 16.17 14.76 -0.27
CA VAL A 209 16.52 13.45 0.31
C VAL A 209 16.66 12.38 -0.78
N LEU A 210 15.76 12.31 -1.74
CA LEU A 210 15.85 11.33 -2.84
C LEU A 210 17.08 11.54 -3.71
N ALA A 211 17.51 12.79 -3.90
CA ALA A 211 18.73 13.13 -4.66
C ALA A 211 20.01 12.63 -3.95
N GLU A 212 20.06 12.63 -2.61
CA GLU A 212 21.17 12.06 -1.84
C GLU A 212 21.39 10.57 -2.17
N TYR A 213 20.31 9.84 -2.53
CA TYR A 213 20.35 8.43 -2.93
C TYR A 213 20.42 8.23 -4.45
N GLY A 214 20.45 9.31 -5.24
CA GLY A 214 20.42 9.25 -6.71
C GLY A 214 19.05 8.86 -7.29
N TYR A 215 17.97 8.96 -6.52
CA TYR A 215 16.61 8.53 -6.91
C TYR A 215 15.86 9.66 -7.63
N THR A 216 16.35 10.05 -8.80
CA THR A 216 15.81 11.18 -9.58
C THR A 216 15.26 10.78 -10.94
N LYS A 217 15.47 9.52 -11.37
CA LYS A 217 15.13 9.02 -12.71
C LYS A 217 13.90 8.10 -12.67
N LYS A 218 13.34 7.85 -13.86
CA LYS A 218 12.16 6.97 -14.01
C LYS A 218 12.44 5.51 -13.59
N ASP A 219 13.65 5.04 -13.77
CA ASP A 219 14.11 3.69 -13.41
C ASP A 219 14.62 3.58 -11.96
N SER A 220 14.69 4.68 -11.22
CA SER A 220 15.05 4.65 -9.80
C SER A 220 14.06 3.79 -9.00
N PRO A 221 14.50 3.08 -7.94
CA PRO A 221 13.64 2.25 -7.12
C PRO A 221 12.79 3.10 -6.16
N VAL A 222 12.10 4.08 -6.72
CA VAL A 222 11.19 4.98 -6.00
C VAL A 222 9.96 5.27 -6.85
N ILE A 223 8.81 5.35 -6.20
CA ILE A 223 7.55 5.79 -6.79
C ILE A 223 6.92 6.73 -5.77
N ILE A 224 6.67 7.98 -6.13
CA ILE A 224 6.07 8.97 -5.23
C ILE A 224 4.57 9.01 -5.46
N GLN A 225 3.80 9.04 -4.39
CA GLN A 225 2.34 9.09 -4.46
C GLN A 225 1.77 10.29 -3.69
N SER A 226 0.59 10.74 -4.10
CA SER A 226 -0.17 11.79 -3.41
C SER A 226 -1.63 11.77 -3.83
N PHE A 227 -2.51 12.23 -2.93
CA PHE A 227 -3.91 12.53 -3.27
C PHE A 227 -4.05 13.89 -3.95
N GLU A 228 -3.19 14.86 -3.64
CA GLU A 228 -3.29 16.22 -4.19
C GLU A 228 -2.64 16.34 -5.57
N VAL A 229 -3.42 16.83 -6.52
CA VAL A 229 -3.02 16.98 -7.93
C VAL A 229 -1.91 18.02 -8.11
N SER A 230 -2.04 19.16 -7.43
CA SER A 230 -1.06 20.26 -7.54
C SER A 230 0.32 19.86 -7.01
N ASN A 231 0.36 19.00 -5.98
CA ASN A 231 1.58 18.39 -5.44
C ASN A 231 2.31 17.58 -6.51
N LEU A 232 1.60 16.65 -7.18
CA LEU A 232 2.19 15.81 -8.23
C LEU A 232 2.58 16.61 -9.47
N GLN A 233 1.79 17.59 -9.87
CA GLN A 233 2.13 18.49 -10.97
C GLN A 233 3.41 19.29 -10.68
N TYR A 234 3.57 19.77 -9.44
CA TYR A 234 4.80 20.45 -9.02
C TYR A 234 5.99 19.49 -9.06
N LEU A 235 5.83 18.28 -8.51
CA LEU A 235 6.89 17.26 -8.53
C LEU A 235 7.29 16.88 -9.96
N ARG A 236 6.32 16.72 -10.89
CA ARG A 236 6.59 16.40 -12.30
C ARG A 236 7.47 17.44 -12.97
N GLY A 237 7.33 18.70 -12.59
CA GLY A 237 8.21 19.77 -13.06
C GLY A 237 9.65 19.72 -12.53
N LYS A 238 9.94 18.88 -11.54
CA LYS A 238 11.22 18.83 -10.79
C LYS A 238 11.95 17.49 -10.87
N THR A 239 11.24 16.38 -11.13
CA THR A 239 11.83 15.03 -11.12
C THR A 239 11.33 14.18 -12.27
N GLN A 240 12.16 13.21 -12.67
CA GLN A 240 11.75 12.14 -13.58
C GLN A 240 11.33 10.85 -12.85
N ALA A 241 11.40 10.81 -11.51
CA ALA A 241 10.91 9.69 -10.72
C ALA A 241 9.43 9.41 -11.04
N ARG A 242 9.03 8.16 -10.90
CA ARG A 242 7.62 7.76 -11.14
C ARG A 242 6.70 8.40 -10.12
N LEU A 243 5.55 8.87 -10.59
CA LEU A 243 4.51 9.52 -9.79
C LEU A 243 3.19 8.77 -9.94
N VAL A 244 2.44 8.64 -8.85
CA VAL A 244 1.11 8.00 -8.83
C VAL A 244 0.09 8.93 -8.20
N GLN A 245 -1.02 9.17 -8.92
CA GLN A 245 -2.18 9.88 -8.41
C GLN A 245 -3.06 8.94 -7.60
N LEU A 246 -3.21 9.18 -6.32
CA LEU A 246 -4.13 8.45 -5.47
C LEU A 246 -5.57 8.95 -5.64
N VAL A 247 -6.53 8.04 -5.58
CA VAL A 247 -7.96 8.33 -5.73
C VAL A 247 -8.74 7.61 -4.65
N ASP A 248 -9.48 8.37 -3.84
CA ASP A 248 -10.28 7.91 -2.70
C ASP A 248 -11.77 8.21 -2.88
N GLY A 249 -12.50 8.23 -1.81
CA GLY A 249 -13.88 8.61 -1.61
C GLY A 249 -14.13 8.77 -0.12
N ASP A 250 -15.34 9.19 0.24
CA ASP A 250 -15.73 9.37 1.64
C ASP A 250 -16.05 8.03 2.32
N ASP A 251 -16.91 7.22 1.69
CA ASP A 251 -17.36 5.95 2.22
C ASP A 251 -17.82 5.02 1.07
N TYR A 252 -18.47 3.92 1.42
CA TYR A 252 -18.90 2.90 0.49
C TYR A 252 -20.34 2.43 0.80
N ASP A 253 -21.24 2.55 -0.16
CA ASP A 253 -22.62 2.07 -0.05
C ASP A 253 -22.71 0.59 -0.44
N PHE A 254 -22.86 -0.30 0.53
CA PHE A 254 -23.00 -1.74 0.32
C PHE A 254 -24.26 -2.15 -0.46
N LYS A 255 -25.28 -1.31 -0.52
CA LYS A 255 -26.51 -1.60 -1.28
C LYS A 255 -26.32 -1.38 -2.77
N THR A 256 -25.73 -0.28 -3.14
CA THR A 256 -25.47 0.06 -4.54
C THR A 256 -24.16 -0.50 -5.07
N GLY A 257 -23.20 -0.77 -4.19
CA GLY A 257 -21.84 -1.19 -4.55
C GLY A 257 -21.01 -0.04 -5.10
N LYS A 258 -21.22 1.18 -4.62
CA LYS A 258 -20.54 2.38 -5.11
C LYS A 258 -19.85 3.14 -3.98
N VAL A 259 -18.72 3.74 -4.32
CA VAL A 259 -18.06 4.74 -3.48
C VAL A 259 -18.97 5.95 -3.37
N THR A 260 -19.04 6.53 -2.18
CA THR A 260 -19.82 7.75 -1.88
C THR A 260 -18.89 8.95 -1.72
N PHE A 261 -19.47 10.14 -1.79
CA PHE A 261 -18.72 11.40 -1.78
C PHE A 261 -19.40 12.40 -0.87
N ALA A 262 -18.78 12.69 0.27
CA ALA A 262 -19.19 13.75 1.20
C ALA A 262 -17.98 14.58 1.60
N ALA A 263 -18.13 15.89 1.64
CA ALA A 263 -17.06 16.78 2.07
C ALA A 263 -16.69 16.50 3.54
N PRO A 264 -15.41 16.56 3.89
CA PRO A 264 -14.28 17.09 3.12
C PRO A 264 -13.52 16.04 2.29
N PHE A 265 -13.96 14.77 2.29
CA PHE A 265 -13.22 13.62 1.71
C PHE A 265 -13.69 13.22 0.30
N ASP A 266 -14.54 14.02 -0.32
CA ASP A 266 -15.13 13.76 -1.63
C ASP A 266 -14.19 14.05 -2.81
N ARG A 267 -13.08 14.77 -2.58
CA ARG A 267 -12.13 15.22 -3.60
C ARG A 267 -10.76 15.50 -3.01
N PRO A 268 -9.68 15.64 -3.84
CA PRO A 268 -8.40 16.15 -3.38
C PRO A 268 -8.53 17.49 -2.67
N TYR A 269 -7.83 17.69 -1.55
CA TYR A 269 -8.01 18.90 -0.76
C TYR A 269 -7.54 20.17 -1.49
N ASP A 270 -6.51 20.08 -2.32
CA ASP A 270 -6.10 21.18 -3.21
C ASP A 270 -7.21 21.59 -4.20
N TRP A 271 -8.08 20.66 -4.60
CA TRP A 271 -9.28 21.00 -5.38
C TRP A 271 -10.29 21.76 -4.55
N THR A 272 -10.51 21.37 -3.30
CA THR A 272 -11.37 22.12 -2.36
C THR A 272 -10.85 23.55 -2.19
N ARG A 273 -9.55 23.71 -1.96
CA ARG A 273 -8.88 25.03 -1.84
C ARG A 273 -8.99 25.86 -3.12
N ALA A 274 -8.99 25.23 -4.29
CA ALA A 274 -9.15 25.87 -5.58
C ALA A 274 -10.61 26.11 -6.00
N GLY A 275 -11.60 25.75 -5.16
CA GLY A 275 -13.03 25.90 -5.45
C GLY A 275 -13.55 24.96 -6.55
N LYS A 276 -12.85 23.88 -6.88
CA LYS A 276 -13.33 22.85 -7.80
C LYS A 276 -14.44 22.03 -7.15
N THR A 277 -15.43 21.62 -7.93
CA THR A 277 -16.61 20.89 -7.45
C THR A 277 -16.64 19.41 -7.86
N ALA A 278 -15.75 18.97 -8.77
CA ALA A 278 -15.67 17.59 -9.19
C ALA A 278 -15.16 16.69 -8.05
N ASN A 279 -15.73 15.49 -7.95
CA ASN A 279 -15.32 14.48 -6.97
C ASN A 279 -14.20 13.58 -7.51
N PHE A 280 -13.65 12.72 -6.63
CA PHE A 280 -12.61 11.77 -6.99
C PHE A 280 -12.97 10.85 -8.16
N ASP A 281 -14.25 10.42 -8.28
CA ASP A 281 -14.69 9.54 -9.38
C ASP A 281 -14.49 10.15 -10.76
N SER A 282 -14.54 11.47 -10.88
CA SER A 282 -14.27 12.18 -12.13
C SER A 282 -12.86 11.92 -12.67
N MET A 283 -11.90 11.63 -11.79
CA MET A 283 -10.50 11.32 -12.13
C MET A 283 -10.37 9.94 -12.79
N LEU A 284 -11.32 9.03 -12.57
CA LEU A 284 -11.30 7.66 -13.07
C LEU A 284 -12.11 7.48 -14.37
N THR A 285 -12.72 8.55 -14.87
CA THR A 285 -13.30 8.57 -16.22
C THR A 285 -12.19 8.54 -17.28
N PRO A 286 -12.47 8.13 -18.55
CA PRO A 286 -11.47 8.19 -19.62
C PRO A 286 -10.80 9.57 -19.77
N ALA A 287 -11.57 10.64 -19.62
CA ALA A 287 -11.04 12.01 -19.64
C ALA A 287 -10.17 12.31 -18.42
N GLY A 288 -10.60 11.90 -17.21
CA GLY A 288 -9.83 12.07 -15.97
C GLY A 288 -8.51 11.31 -15.99
N LEU A 289 -8.51 10.06 -16.47
CA LEU A 289 -7.29 9.27 -16.66
C LEU A 289 -6.33 9.92 -17.67
N ALA A 290 -6.86 10.49 -18.76
CA ALA A 290 -6.05 11.22 -19.73
C ALA A 290 -5.42 12.50 -19.13
N GLU A 291 -6.10 13.18 -18.20
CA GLU A 291 -5.51 14.30 -17.45
C GLU A 291 -4.40 13.81 -16.49
N ILE A 292 -4.61 12.71 -15.76
CA ILE A 292 -3.59 12.12 -14.89
C ILE A 292 -2.34 11.75 -15.68
N ALA A 293 -2.48 11.17 -16.87
CA ALA A 293 -1.37 10.76 -17.73
C ALA A 293 -0.44 11.91 -18.16
N LYS A 294 -0.87 13.16 -18.01
CA LYS A 294 -0.04 14.33 -18.30
C LYS A 294 1.03 14.60 -17.25
N TYR A 295 0.82 14.16 -16.01
CA TYR A 295 1.72 14.47 -14.89
C TYR A 295 2.12 13.26 -14.04
N ALA A 296 1.42 12.14 -14.14
CA ALA A 296 1.71 10.92 -13.37
C ALA A 296 1.94 9.71 -14.29
N ASP A 297 2.67 8.72 -13.79
CA ASP A 297 2.98 7.45 -14.46
C ASP A 297 1.98 6.34 -14.08
N GLY A 298 1.17 6.58 -13.07
CA GLY A 298 0.17 5.64 -12.61
C GLY A 298 -0.97 6.28 -11.84
N VAL A 299 -1.99 5.48 -11.59
CA VAL A 299 -3.15 5.83 -10.78
C VAL A 299 -3.31 4.82 -9.65
N GLY A 300 -3.59 5.31 -8.43
CA GLY A 300 -3.77 4.51 -7.21
C GLY A 300 -5.21 4.60 -6.69
N PRO A 301 -6.18 3.91 -7.30
CA PRO A 301 -7.56 3.95 -6.84
C PRO A 301 -7.78 3.07 -5.62
N TRP A 302 -8.69 3.48 -4.72
CA TRP A 302 -9.22 2.61 -3.70
C TRP A 302 -9.85 1.35 -4.34
N LYS A 303 -9.55 0.15 -3.82
CA LYS A 303 -9.89 -1.13 -4.47
C LYS A 303 -11.35 -1.29 -4.91
N PRO A 304 -12.39 -0.71 -4.24
CA PRO A 304 -13.77 -0.81 -4.70
C PRO A 304 -14.04 -0.20 -6.08
N TYR A 305 -13.20 0.70 -6.55
CA TYR A 305 -13.28 1.21 -7.93
C TYR A 305 -12.91 0.15 -8.97
N ILE A 306 -12.15 -0.88 -8.57
CA ILE A 306 -11.72 -1.98 -9.46
C ILE A 306 -12.61 -3.21 -9.29
N VAL A 307 -12.79 -3.68 -8.06
CA VAL A 307 -13.66 -4.79 -7.70
C VAL A 307 -14.67 -4.29 -6.67
N PRO A 308 -15.84 -3.83 -7.13
CA PRO A 308 -16.92 -3.44 -6.24
C PRO A 308 -17.40 -4.63 -5.38
N VAL A 309 -18.02 -4.35 -4.25
CA VAL A 309 -18.65 -5.35 -3.41
C VAL A 309 -20.09 -4.96 -3.11
N LYS A 310 -20.96 -5.93 -2.80
CA LYS A 310 -22.34 -5.67 -2.37
C LYS A 310 -22.73 -6.54 -1.20
N GLY A 311 -23.48 -5.98 -0.27
CA GLY A 311 -24.19 -6.72 0.76
C GLY A 311 -25.41 -7.44 0.19
N THR A 312 -25.85 -8.47 0.89
CA THR A 312 -27.16 -9.11 0.66
C THR A 312 -28.19 -8.47 1.60
N PHE A 313 -29.39 -8.24 1.11
CA PHE A 313 -30.45 -7.56 1.86
C PHE A 313 -31.71 -8.45 1.91
N ASP A 314 -32.42 -8.42 3.03
CA ASP A 314 -33.74 -9.07 3.16
C ASP A 314 -34.85 -8.27 2.44
N ALA A 315 -36.06 -8.80 2.47
CA ALA A 315 -37.22 -8.17 1.84
C ALA A 315 -37.61 -6.81 2.47
N ALA A 316 -37.18 -6.55 3.70
CA ALA A 316 -37.39 -5.27 4.39
C ALA A 316 -36.25 -4.27 4.09
N GLY A 317 -35.25 -4.66 3.31
CA GLY A 317 -34.10 -3.82 2.95
C GLY A 317 -33.03 -3.73 4.02
N LYS A 318 -33.00 -4.63 4.99
CA LYS A 318 -31.96 -4.74 6.01
C LYS A 318 -30.83 -5.63 5.49
N MET A 319 -29.58 -5.18 5.61
CA MET A 319 -28.41 -5.98 5.26
C MET A 319 -28.33 -7.24 6.14
N LEU A 320 -27.97 -8.36 5.54
CA LEU A 320 -27.81 -9.63 6.22
C LEU A 320 -26.38 -9.76 6.75
N ASP A 321 -26.27 -10.27 7.97
CA ASP A 321 -25.02 -10.70 8.57
C ASP A 321 -24.66 -12.08 7.97
N GLN A 322 -23.81 -12.07 6.94
CA GLN A 322 -23.44 -13.30 6.23
C GLN A 322 -22.41 -14.13 6.97
N ASN A 323 -21.61 -13.51 7.80
CA ASN A 323 -20.56 -14.20 8.54
C ASN A 323 -20.98 -14.64 9.95
N GLY A 324 -22.14 -14.14 10.45
CA GLY A 324 -22.72 -14.52 11.72
C GLY A 324 -22.01 -13.95 12.95
N ASP A 325 -21.26 -12.84 12.79
CA ASP A 325 -20.50 -12.22 13.89
C ASP A 325 -21.30 -11.12 14.62
N GLY A 326 -22.49 -10.79 14.16
CA GLY A 326 -23.37 -9.76 14.71
C GLY A 326 -23.00 -8.33 14.32
N VAL A 327 -22.00 -8.13 13.45
CA VAL A 327 -21.51 -6.81 13.03
C VAL A 327 -21.62 -6.67 11.51
N LEU A 328 -22.52 -5.81 11.05
CA LEU A 328 -22.67 -5.55 9.61
C LEU A 328 -21.49 -4.67 9.11
N ASN A 329 -20.68 -5.24 8.23
CA ASN A 329 -19.49 -4.56 7.71
C ASN A 329 -19.06 -5.13 6.35
N TYR A 330 -17.86 -4.78 5.89
CA TYR A 330 -17.30 -5.26 4.62
C TYR A 330 -17.22 -6.80 4.54
N ALA A 331 -17.10 -7.48 5.67
CA ALA A 331 -17.03 -8.94 5.72
C ALA A 331 -18.37 -9.66 5.39
N ASP A 332 -19.46 -8.89 5.30
CA ASP A 332 -20.79 -9.39 4.90
C ASP A 332 -21.12 -9.11 3.43
N THR A 333 -20.14 -8.67 2.67
CA THR A 333 -20.33 -8.33 1.25
C THR A 333 -19.76 -9.41 0.36
N SER A 334 -20.23 -9.46 -0.88
CA SER A 334 -19.70 -10.33 -1.94
C SER A 334 -19.16 -9.50 -3.09
N SER A 335 -18.07 -9.98 -3.69
CA SER A 335 -17.41 -9.34 -4.83
C SER A 335 -18.33 -9.27 -6.04
N GLN A 336 -18.24 -8.16 -6.76
CA GLN A 336 -18.92 -7.95 -8.03
C GLN A 336 -17.89 -8.09 -9.17
N PRO A 337 -18.34 -8.25 -10.43
CA PRO A 337 -17.43 -8.24 -11.57
C PRO A 337 -16.53 -7.02 -11.57
N ALA A 338 -15.26 -7.23 -11.92
CA ALA A 338 -14.29 -6.13 -12.03
C ALA A 338 -14.72 -5.10 -13.08
N THR A 339 -14.42 -3.84 -12.80
CA THR A 339 -14.65 -2.74 -13.74
C THR A 339 -13.61 -2.76 -14.86
N THR A 340 -13.77 -1.88 -15.85
CA THR A 340 -12.80 -1.73 -16.94
C THR A 340 -11.61 -0.84 -16.58
N LEU A 341 -11.57 -0.29 -15.37
CA LEU A 341 -10.62 0.75 -14.95
C LEU A 341 -9.14 0.40 -15.23
N ILE A 342 -8.73 -0.85 -14.94
CA ILE A 342 -7.36 -1.28 -15.21
C ILE A 342 -7.06 -1.20 -16.70
N ALA A 343 -7.95 -1.75 -17.56
CA ALA A 343 -7.77 -1.74 -19.00
C ALA A 343 -7.77 -0.31 -19.57
N ASP A 344 -8.60 0.58 -19.03
CA ASP A 344 -8.69 1.97 -19.46
C ASP A 344 -7.44 2.77 -19.06
N ALA A 345 -6.90 2.56 -17.86
CA ALA A 345 -5.63 3.13 -17.42
C ALA A 345 -4.45 2.63 -18.29
N HIS A 346 -4.40 1.31 -18.55
CA HIS A 346 -3.33 0.70 -19.37
C HIS A 346 -3.32 1.21 -20.81
N LYS A 347 -4.47 1.51 -21.42
CA LYS A 347 -4.54 2.15 -22.77
C LYS A 347 -3.79 3.48 -22.84
N LEU A 348 -3.68 4.18 -21.69
CA LEU A 348 -2.96 5.45 -21.57
C LEU A 348 -1.52 5.28 -21.06
N GLY A 349 -1.05 4.05 -20.87
CA GLY A 349 0.26 3.74 -20.31
C GLY A 349 0.38 3.99 -18.80
N LEU A 350 -0.74 4.19 -18.10
CA LEU A 350 -0.76 4.35 -16.64
C LEU A 350 -0.68 2.98 -15.96
N THR A 351 0.23 2.82 -15.01
CA THR A 351 0.22 1.69 -14.06
C THR A 351 -0.94 1.86 -13.06
N VAL A 352 -1.44 0.74 -12.52
CA VAL A 352 -2.53 0.77 -11.53
C VAL A 352 -2.03 0.22 -10.20
N HIS A 353 -2.11 1.03 -9.15
CA HIS A 353 -1.60 0.75 -7.80
C HIS A 353 -2.75 0.80 -6.79
N THR A 354 -3.59 -0.22 -6.77
CA THR A 354 -4.78 -0.23 -5.89
C THR A 354 -4.44 -0.52 -4.44
N TRP A 355 -5.21 0.02 -3.51
CA TRP A 355 -5.06 -0.02 -2.06
C TRP A 355 -6.42 -0.18 -1.34
N THR A 356 -6.54 -0.68 -0.12
CA THR A 356 -5.55 -1.39 0.67
C THR A 356 -5.95 -2.85 0.74
N PHE A 357 -5.01 -3.75 0.45
CA PHE A 357 -5.20 -5.17 0.70
C PHE A 357 -4.86 -5.48 2.17
N ARG A 358 -5.74 -6.21 2.82
CA ARG A 358 -5.61 -6.59 4.23
C ARG A 358 -5.91 -8.07 4.36
N ASN A 359 -5.26 -8.73 5.31
CA ASN A 359 -5.41 -10.16 5.55
C ASN A 359 -6.34 -10.48 6.74
N GLU A 360 -6.79 -9.48 7.48
CA GLU A 360 -7.73 -9.69 8.57
C GLU A 360 -9.13 -10.08 8.02
N PRO A 361 -9.74 -11.20 8.51
CA PRO A 361 -11.00 -11.73 7.95
C PRO A 361 -12.14 -10.70 7.89
N LYS A 362 -12.23 -9.80 8.87
CA LYS A 362 -13.26 -8.75 8.90
C LYS A 362 -13.06 -7.64 7.84
N ARG A 363 -11.92 -7.62 7.15
CA ARG A 363 -11.59 -6.65 6.10
C ARG A 363 -11.62 -7.27 4.70
N LEU A 364 -12.01 -8.54 4.61
CA LEU A 364 -12.17 -9.28 3.36
C LEU A 364 -13.66 -9.46 3.07
N ALA A 365 -14.05 -9.34 1.81
CA ALA A 365 -15.41 -9.71 1.38
C ALA A 365 -15.69 -11.17 1.70
N PHE A 366 -16.97 -11.54 1.91
CA PHE A 366 -17.36 -12.86 2.36
C PHE A 366 -16.89 -13.99 1.43
N ASP A 367 -16.95 -13.77 0.14
CA ASP A 367 -16.53 -14.72 -0.90
C ASP A 367 -15.00 -14.80 -1.09
N TYR A 368 -14.23 -13.89 -0.48
CA TYR A 368 -12.76 -13.96 -0.44
C TYR A 368 -12.21 -14.82 0.71
N LYS A 369 -13.06 -15.25 1.64
CA LYS A 369 -12.61 -15.89 2.88
C LYS A 369 -12.11 -17.33 2.71
N GLY A 370 -12.27 -17.96 1.55
CA GLY A 370 -11.82 -19.34 1.33
C GLY A 370 -12.23 -20.30 2.46
N ASP A 371 -11.51 -21.39 2.66
CA ASP A 371 -11.76 -22.29 3.80
C ASP A 371 -11.35 -21.61 5.11
N PRO A 372 -12.29 -21.29 6.03
CA PRO A 372 -11.98 -20.64 7.30
C PRO A 372 -11.07 -21.50 8.22
N LYS A 373 -10.90 -22.78 7.91
CA LYS A 373 -10.03 -23.69 8.64
C LYS A 373 -8.58 -23.64 8.13
N ASN A 374 -8.30 -22.98 7.01
CA ASN A 374 -6.97 -22.92 6.42
C ASN A 374 -6.59 -21.49 6.02
N VAL A 375 -6.23 -20.71 7.02
CA VAL A 375 -5.83 -19.30 6.86
C VAL A 375 -4.63 -19.14 5.91
N ILE A 376 -3.78 -20.16 5.78
CA ILE A 376 -2.61 -20.16 4.88
C ILE A 376 -3.05 -20.35 3.43
N SER A 377 -4.11 -21.13 3.17
CA SER A 377 -4.62 -21.32 1.81
C SER A 377 -5.25 -20.05 1.25
N LEU A 378 -5.79 -19.19 2.09
CA LEU A 378 -6.33 -17.89 1.69
C LEU A 378 -5.26 -16.97 1.08
N CYS A 379 -4.07 -16.93 1.68
CA CYS A 379 -2.96 -16.15 1.13
C CYS A 379 -2.41 -16.78 -0.17
N ALA A 380 -2.34 -18.10 -0.24
CA ALA A 380 -1.82 -18.82 -1.41
C ALA A 380 -2.78 -18.74 -2.61
N ASP A 381 -4.10 -18.89 -2.37
CA ASP A 381 -5.11 -18.88 -3.44
C ASP A 381 -5.50 -17.46 -3.85
N GLY A 382 -5.47 -16.50 -2.95
CA GLY A 382 -5.67 -15.08 -3.25
C GLY A 382 -4.56 -14.47 -4.10
N VAL A 383 -3.33 -15.02 -4.03
CA VAL A 383 -2.20 -14.61 -4.86
C VAL A 383 -2.19 -15.34 -6.22
N LYS A 384 -2.89 -16.46 -6.34
CA LYS A 384 -2.94 -17.27 -7.57
C LYS A 384 -4.15 -16.98 -8.47
N LYS A 385 -5.08 -16.19 -8.02
CA LYS A 385 -6.25 -15.73 -8.80
C LYS A 385 -6.17 -14.24 -9.00
#